data_51f270368b276e203468f9ecab8f1349
#
_entry.id   51f270368b276e203468f9ecab8f1349
#
_cell.length_a   1.000
_cell.length_b   1.000
_cell.length_c   1.000
_cell.angle_alpha   90.00
_cell.angle_beta   90.00
_cell.angle_gamma   90.00
#
_symmetry.space_group_name_H-M   'P 1'
#
loop_
_entity.id
_entity.type
_entity.pdbx_description
1 polymer ?
#
loop_
_entity_poly.entity_id
_entity_poly.type
_entity_poly.pdbx_seq_one_letter_code
_entity_poly.pdbx_strand_id
1 'polypeptide(L)' 'KGRAEGETFRLIQLIKKKIQKSKSLIQIADELEEEPTNIQSLYECVTQNINLTVEEIYKIYISTNKTNN' A
#
# COMPACT_ATOMS: atom_id res chain seq x y z
N LYS A 1 -4.66 12.74 -14.35
CA LYS A 1 -4.09 13.36 -13.58
C LYS A 1 -4.45 13.11 -12.21
N GLY A 2 -3.88 12.88 -11.30
CA GLY A 2 -4.24 12.54 -9.98
C GLY A 2 -4.91 11.21 -9.80
N ARG A 3 -5.39 10.60 -10.90
CA ARG A 3 -6.04 9.39 -10.79
C ARG A 3 -5.17 8.31 -10.25
N ALA A 4 -3.95 8.16 -10.73
CA ALA A 4 -3.06 7.13 -10.25
C ALA A 4 -2.70 7.37 -8.79
N GLU A 5 -2.54 8.62 -8.42
CA GLU A 5 -2.24 8.95 -7.04
C GLU A 5 -3.39 8.60 -6.12
N GLY A 6 -4.60 8.86 -6.58
CA GLY A 6 -5.76 8.53 -5.78
C GLY A 6 -5.88 7.05 -5.56
N GLU A 7 -5.57 6.26 -6.57
CA GLU A 7 -5.63 4.83 -6.45
C GLU A 7 -4.58 4.29 -5.48
N THR A 8 -3.38 4.84 -5.54
CA THR A 8 -2.32 4.42 -4.64
C THR A 8 -2.69 4.71 -3.20
N PHE A 9 -3.21 5.91 -2.96
CA PHE A 9 -3.63 6.30 -1.62
C PHE A 9 -4.70 5.35 -1.10
N ARG A 10 -5.66 5.05 -1.95
CA ARG A 10 -6.74 4.16 -1.58
C ARG A 10 -6.25 2.76 -1.29
N LEU A 11 -5.31 2.26 -2.10
CA LEU A 11 -4.74 0.94 -1.86
C LEU A 11 -4.02 0.88 -0.52
N ILE A 12 -3.25 1.92 -0.21
CA ILE A 12 -2.56 1.98 1.07
C ILE A 12 -3.58 1.92 2.21
N GLN A 13 -4.65 2.67 2.06
CA GLN A 13 -5.70 2.70 3.05
C GLN A 13 -6.30 1.31 3.28
N LEU A 14 -6.65 0.64 2.19
CA LEU A 14 -7.22 -0.68 2.27
C LEU A 14 -6.25 -1.71 2.83
N ILE A 15 -5.01 -1.66 2.34
CA ILE A 15 -4.00 -2.60 2.79
C ILE A 15 -3.73 -2.43 4.29
N LYS A 16 -3.65 -1.18 4.73
CA LYS A 16 -3.42 -0.93 6.14
C LYS A 16 -4.51 -1.56 7.01
N LYS A 17 -5.75 -1.36 6.60
CA LYS A 17 -6.86 -1.94 7.33
C LYS A 17 -6.79 -3.45 7.39
N LYS A 18 -6.45 -4.06 6.25
CA LYS A 18 -6.40 -5.51 6.19
C LYS A 18 -5.23 -6.08 6.98
N ILE A 19 -4.11 -5.38 6.98
CA ILE A 19 -2.98 -5.81 7.80
C ILE A 19 -3.36 -5.76 9.27
N GLN A 20 -4.10 -4.74 9.67
CA GLN A 20 -4.53 -4.62 11.05
C GLN A 20 -5.48 -5.74 11.43
N LYS A 21 -6.08 -6.40 10.45
CA LYS A 21 -6.90 -7.56 10.69
C LYS A 21 -6.13 -8.86 10.54
N SER A 22 -4.82 -8.76 10.50
CA SER A 22 -3.94 -9.93 10.42
C SER A 22 -4.05 -10.71 9.14
N LYS A 23 -4.36 -10.04 8.05
CA LYS A 23 -4.45 -10.71 6.76
C LYS A 23 -3.09 -10.77 6.10
N SER A 24 -2.84 -11.85 5.37
CA SER A 24 -1.57 -12.03 4.70
C SER A 24 -1.57 -11.30 3.35
N LEU A 25 -0.38 -11.18 2.76
CA LEU A 25 -0.26 -10.55 1.46
C LEU A 25 -1.14 -11.26 0.42
N ILE A 26 -1.09 -12.57 0.41
CA ILE A 26 -1.87 -13.34 -0.56
C ILE A 26 -3.36 -13.09 -0.38
N GLN A 27 -3.79 -13.06 0.86
CA GLN A 27 -5.18 -12.84 1.18
C GLN A 27 -5.62 -11.44 0.76
N ILE A 28 -4.79 -10.45 1.05
CA ILE A 28 -5.09 -9.08 0.70
C ILE A 28 -5.17 -8.93 -0.82
N ALA A 29 -4.21 -9.52 -1.53
CA ALA A 29 -4.19 -9.45 -2.97
C ALA A 29 -5.47 -10.06 -3.56
N ASP A 30 -5.87 -11.18 -3.01
CA ASP A 30 -7.08 -11.85 -3.48
C ASP A 30 -8.30 -10.96 -3.28
N GLU A 31 -8.40 -10.35 -2.12
CA GLU A 31 -9.55 -9.51 -1.81
C GLU A 31 -9.59 -8.25 -2.69
N LEU A 32 -8.43 -7.75 -3.05
CA LEU A 32 -8.34 -6.57 -3.90
C LEU A 32 -8.37 -6.94 -5.38
N GLU A 33 -8.37 -8.23 -5.67
CA GLU A 33 -8.36 -8.72 -7.04
C GLU A 33 -7.11 -8.23 -7.77
N GLU A 34 -5.99 -8.27 -7.07
CA GLU A 34 -4.71 -7.86 -7.62
C GLU A 34 -3.72 -9.00 -7.51
N GLU A 35 -2.70 -8.96 -8.36
CA GLU A 35 -1.61 -9.91 -8.22
C GLU A 35 -0.80 -9.57 -6.99
N PRO A 36 -0.36 -10.57 -6.21
CA PRO A 36 0.46 -10.27 -5.04
C PRO A 36 1.70 -9.46 -5.39
N THR A 37 2.31 -9.73 -6.54
CA THR A 37 3.49 -8.98 -6.93
C THR A 37 3.19 -7.51 -7.20
N ASN A 38 1.96 -7.21 -7.60
CA ASN A 38 1.59 -5.84 -7.89
C ASN A 38 1.45 -4.98 -6.65
N ILE A 39 1.11 -5.60 -5.52
CA ILE A 39 0.91 -4.84 -4.30
C ILE A 39 1.98 -5.12 -3.26
N GLN A 40 2.98 -5.94 -3.61
CA GLN A 40 3.98 -6.33 -2.64
C GLN A 40 4.73 -5.14 -2.04
N SER A 41 5.17 -4.22 -2.87
CA SER A 41 5.91 -3.08 -2.35
C SER A 41 5.02 -2.19 -1.48
N LEU A 42 3.75 -2.04 -1.85
CA LEU A 42 2.82 -1.31 -1.00
C LEU A 42 2.63 -2.04 0.32
N TYR A 43 2.46 -3.35 0.25
CA TYR A 43 2.27 -4.14 1.45
C TYR A 43 3.45 -4.01 2.40
N GLU A 44 4.66 -4.09 1.86
CA GLU A 44 5.85 -3.97 2.68
C GLU A 44 5.97 -2.58 3.30
N CYS A 45 5.70 -1.56 2.49
CA CYS A 45 5.77 -0.20 2.98
C CYS A 45 4.77 0.04 4.11
N VAL A 46 3.55 -0.44 3.92
CA VAL A 46 2.52 -0.27 4.93
C VAL A 46 2.87 -1.06 6.19
N THR A 47 3.36 -2.28 6.01
CA THR A 47 3.71 -3.10 7.17
C THR A 47 4.81 -2.46 7.99
N GLN A 48 5.83 -1.93 7.33
CA GLN A 48 6.94 -1.31 8.04
C GLN A 48 6.54 -0.02 8.74
N ASN A 49 5.49 0.60 8.26
CA ASN A 49 5.05 1.87 8.81
C ASN A 49 3.62 1.82 9.33
N ILE A 50 3.24 0.66 9.84
CA ILE A 50 1.85 0.42 10.22
C ILE A 50 1.33 1.41 11.27
N ASN A 51 2.21 1.97 12.06
CA ASN A 51 1.81 2.91 13.11
C ASN A 51 1.61 4.33 12.61
N LEU A 52 1.96 4.58 11.36
CA LEU A 52 1.81 5.91 10.81
C LEU A 52 0.44 6.06 10.16
N THR A 53 0.07 7.30 9.88
CA THR A 53 -1.18 7.55 9.20
C THR A 53 -1.06 7.16 7.74
N VAL A 54 -2.20 6.99 7.09
CA VAL A 54 -2.21 6.65 5.67
C VAL A 54 -1.47 7.71 4.87
N GLU A 55 -1.67 8.98 5.22
CA GLU A 55 -0.99 10.06 4.51
C GLU A 55 0.51 9.97 4.63
N GLU A 56 0.98 9.65 5.83
CA GLU A 56 2.41 9.54 6.05
C GLU A 56 2.99 8.36 5.29
N ILE A 57 2.29 7.24 5.30
CA ILE A 57 2.72 6.07 4.56
C ILE A 57 2.77 6.38 3.07
N TYR A 58 1.76 7.06 2.59
CA TYR A 58 1.71 7.44 1.18
C TYR A 58 2.91 8.29 0.79
N LYS A 59 3.25 9.26 1.62
CA LYS A 59 4.39 10.12 1.35
C LYS A 59 5.69 9.33 1.31
N ILE A 60 5.85 8.40 2.23
CA ILE A 60 7.04 7.56 2.24
C ILE A 60 7.11 6.73 0.98
N TYR A 61 5.98 6.15 0.60
CA TYR A 61 5.93 5.29 -0.56
C TYR A 61 6.31 6.04 -1.84
N ILE A 62 5.71 7.20 -2.08
CA ILE A 62 6.00 7.92 -3.30
C ILE A 62 7.41 8.48 -3.27
N SER A 63 7.91 8.83 -2.10
CA SER A 63 9.28 9.32 -1.99
C SER A 63 10.27 8.24 -2.36
N THR A 64 10.03 7.02 -1.89
CA THR A 64 10.87 5.90 -2.20
C THR A 64 10.84 5.57 -3.69
N ASN A 65 9.66 5.60 -4.28
CA ASN A 65 9.54 5.23 -5.67
C ASN A 65 10.00 6.31 -6.62
N LYS A 66 10.05 7.53 -6.16
CA LYS A 66 10.49 8.59 -7.03
C LYS A 66 11.95 8.53 -7.34
N THR A 67 12.71 7.90 -6.50
CA THR A 67 14.15 7.91 -6.70
C THR A 67 14.58 7.15 -7.91
N ASN A 68 13.70 6.45 -8.52
CA ASN A 68 14.06 5.70 -9.68
C ASN A 68 14.30 6.49 -10.89
N ASN A 69 14.03 7.70 -10.88
CA ASN A 69 14.30 8.47 -12.07
C ASN A 69 15.56 9.20 -11.99
#